data_ed41dc85aba77fa22443362b8304ff9b
#
_entry.id   ed41dc85aba77fa22443362b8304ff9b
#
_cell.length_a   1.000
_cell.length_b   1.000
_cell.length_c   1.000
_cell.angle_alpha   90.00
_cell.angle_beta   90.00
_cell.angle_gamma   90.00
#
_symmetry.space_group_name_H-M   'P 1'
#
loop_
_entity.id
_entity.type
_entity.pdbx_description
1 polymer ?
#
loop_
_entity_poly.entity_id
_entity_poly.type
_entity_poly.pdbx_seq_one_letter_code
_entity_poly.pdbx_strand_id
1 'polypeptide(L)'
;MKIKCWLFCTVIDIFGDFGVSWRLARELTQRLGWSVYLWVDNAAALRAIVPSLPEILPLHHDGVYLRHWQEGQYADLSHVPPPDLAIEAFACRLPESVQKIIIDNNAVCLNWEYLSAEDWALRTHLMKSLQ
;
A
#
# COMPACT_ATOMS: atom_id res chain seq x y z
N MET A 1 0.54 -13.75 14.86
CA MET A 1 0.87 -12.31 14.89
C MET A 1 0.52 -11.67 13.55
N LYS A 2 -0.12 -10.52 13.59
CA LYS A 2 -0.56 -9.84 12.39
C LYS A 2 0.52 -8.93 11.86
N ILE A 3 0.92 -9.14 10.60
CA ILE A 3 1.89 -8.27 9.93
C ILE A 3 1.21 -6.96 9.58
N LYS A 4 1.87 -5.84 9.87
CA LYS A 4 1.41 -4.51 9.49
C LYS A 4 2.15 -4.07 8.23
N CYS A 5 1.41 -3.90 7.16
CA CYS A 5 1.97 -3.57 5.85
C CYS A 5 1.50 -2.19 5.42
N TRP A 6 2.46 -1.34 5.05
CA TRP A 6 2.19 -0.03 4.47
C TRP A 6 2.44 -0.11 2.96
N LEU A 7 1.46 0.30 2.18
CA LEU A 7 1.54 0.27 0.72
C LEU A 7 1.27 1.67 0.18
N PHE A 8 2.19 2.18 -0.63
CA PHE A 8 2.12 3.53 -1.19
C PHE A 8 1.97 3.48 -2.70
N CYS A 9 0.98 4.21 -3.23
CA CYS A 9 0.69 4.24 -4.66
C CYS A 9 0.44 5.67 -5.12
N THR A 10 1.22 6.12 -6.12
CA THR A 10 0.94 7.34 -6.87
C THR A 10 0.14 6.93 -8.11
N VAL A 11 -1.09 7.43 -8.23
CA VAL A 11 -1.98 7.00 -9.30
C VAL A 11 -1.65 7.76 -10.59
N ILE A 12 -1.03 7.05 -11.52
CA ILE A 12 -0.79 7.55 -12.87
C ILE A 12 -1.79 6.91 -13.83
N ASP A 13 -1.99 5.59 -13.69
CA ASP A 13 -2.97 4.83 -14.45
C ASP A 13 -3.91 4.12 -13.48
N ILE A 14 -5.18 4.50 -13.50
CA ILE A 14 -6.17 3.98 -12.55
C ILE A 14 -6.28 2.45 -12.63
N PHE A 15 -6.33 1.89 -13.84
CA PHE A 15 -6.48 0.44 -13.99
C PHE A 15 -5.16 -0.31 -13.96
N GLY A 16 -4.05 0.37 -14.23
CA GLY A 16 -2.72 -0.21 -14.14
C GLY A 16 -2.20 -0.18 -12.71
N ASP A 17 -1.55 0.90 -12.32
CA ASP A 17 -0.84 0.95 -11.04
C ASP A 17 -1.78 0.92 -9.83
N PHE A 18 -2.89 1.67 -9.87
CA PHE A 18 -3.82 1.64 -8.73
C PHE A 18 -4.59 0.32 -8.66
N GLY A 19 -5.10 -0.17 -9.78
CA GLY A 19 -5.82 -1.44 -9.81
C GLY A 19 -4.97 -2.59 -9.28
N VAL A 20 -3.70 -2.63 -9.66
CA VAL A 20 -2.75 -3.63 -9.18
C VAL A 20 -2.49 -3.48 -7.68
N SER A 21 -2.27 -2.26 -7.22
CA SER A 21 -2.01 -1.99 -5.80
C SER A 21 -3.22 -2.34 -4.93
N TRP A 22 -4.41 -2.02 -5.40
CA TRP A 22 -5.66 -2.37 -4.70
C TRP A 22 -5.83 -3.87 -4.59
N ARG A 23 -5.59 -4.60 -5.68
CA ARG A 23 -5.66 -6.06 -5.68
C ARG A 23 -4.65 -6.68 -4.72
N LEU A 24 -3.42 -6.17 -4.73
CA LEU A 24 -2.39 -6.64 -3.82
C LEU A 24 -2.80 -6.41 -2.37
N ALA A 25 -3.27 -5.22 -2.04
CA ALA A 25 -3.70 -4.89 -0.68
C ALA A 25 -4.81 -5.84 -0.20
N ARG A 26 -5.80 -6.11 -1.04
CA ARG A 26 -6.89 -7.02 -0.71
C ARG A 26 -6.40 -8.45 -0.50
N GLU A 27 -5.51 -8.92 -1.35
CA GLU A 27 -4.97 -10.27 -1.22
C GLU A 27 -4.15 -10.45 0.06
N LEU A 28 -3.32 -9.48 0.40
CA LEU A 28 -2.54 -9.54 1.63
C LEU A 28 -3.46 -9.56 2.85
N THR A 29 -4.53 -8.79 2.83
CA THR A 29 -5.50 -8.76 3.90
C THR A 29 -6.29 -10.05 3.99
N GLN A 30 -6.84 -10.50 2.87
CA GLN A 30 -7.79 -11.62 2.86
C GLN A 30 -7.11 -12.98 2.95
N ARG A 31 -5.97 -13.15 2.27
CA ARG A 31 -5.27 -14.43 2.26
C ARG A 31 -4.32 -14.61 3.42
N LEU A 32 -3.59 -13.55 3.79
CA LEU A 32 -2.56 -13.64 4.82
C LEU A 32 -2.99 -13.06 6.16
N GLY A 33 -4.13 -12.40 6.22
CA GLY A 33 -4.62 -11.79 7.45
C GLY A 33 -3.80 -10.59 7.91
N TRP A 34 -3.07 -9.93 7.01
CA TRP A 34 -2.27 -8.78 7.35
C TRP A 34 -3.13 -7.55 7.59
N SER A 35 -2.64 -6.61 8.40
CA SER A 35 -3.21 -5.27 8.50
C SER A 35 -2.57 -4.41 7.43
N VAL A 36 -3.31 -4.05 6.38
CA VAL A 36 -2.77 -3.30 5.24
C VAL A 36 -3.33 -1.89 5.23
N TYR A 37 -2.41 -0.91 5.16
CA TYR A 37 -2.72 0.50 4.98
C TYR A 37 -2.25 0.90 3.59
N LEU A 38 -3.16 1.41 2.77
CA LEU A 38 -2.87 1.82 1.39
C LEU A 38 -3.03 3.33 1.29
N TRP A 39 -1.94 4.01 0.94
CA TRP A 39 -1.95 5.45 0.69
C TRP A 39 -2.09 5.72 -0.79
N VAL A 40 -3.07 6.54 -1.15
CA VAL A 40 -3.30 6.96 -2.54
C VAL A 40 -3.37 8.48 -2.61
N ASP A 41 -2.92 9.04 -3.73
CA ASP A 41 -2.91 10.48 -3.95
C ASP A 41 -4.15 11.00 -4.65
N ASN A 42 -5.00 10.11 -5.16
CA ASN A 42 -6.20 10.48 -5.89
C ASN A 42 -7.39 9.64 -5.44
N ALA A 43 -8.24 10.23 -4.59
CA ALA A 43 -9.41 9.55 -4.06
C ALA A 43 -10.43 9.17 -5.14
N ALA A 44 -10.50 9.93 -6.23
CA ALA A 44 -11.42 9.63 -7.32
C ALA A 44 -11.11 8.30 -8.00
N ALA A 45 -9.86 7.85 -7.95
CA ALA A 45 -9.46 6.57 -8.51
C ALA A 45 -10.18 5.39 -7.82
N LEU A 46 -10.52 5.54 -6.54
CA LEU A 46 -11.24 4.51 -5.80
C LEU A 46 -12.58 4.19 -6.44
N ARG A 47 -13.32 5.21 -6.86
CA ARG A 47 -14.64 5.03 -7.47
C ARG A 47 -14.57 4.41 -8.86
N ALA A 48 -13.46 4.60 -9.57
CA ALA A 48 -13.28 3.96 -10.87
C ALA A 48 -13.16 2.43 -10.73
N ILE A 49 -12.60 1.98 -9.61
CA ILE A 49 -12.41 0.55 -9.34
C ILE A 49 -13.59 0.00 -8.51
N VAL A 50 -14.05 0.74 -7.52
CA VAL A 50 -15.17 0.36 -6.66
C VAL A 50 -16.17 1.51 -6.64
N PRO A 51 -17.13 1.54 -7.59
CA PRO A 51 -18.03 2.69 -7.77
C PRO A 51 -18.90 3.05 -6.56
N SER A 52 -19.11 2.13 -5.64
CA SER A 52 -19.91 2.37 -4.46
C SER A 52 -19.18 3.16 -3.36
N LEU A 53 -17.88 3.37 -3.49
CA LEU A 53 -17.10 4.07 -2.46
C LEU A 53 -17.24 5.59 -2.57
N PRO A 54 -17.26 6.31 -1.43
CA PRO A 54 -17.17 7.77 -1.45
C PRO A 54 -15.76 8.24 -1.83
N GLU A 55 -15.65 9.46 -2.33
CA GLU A 55 -14.36 10.07 -2.66
C GLU A 55 -13.74 10.75 -1.44
N ILE A 56 -13.86 10.14 -0.27
CA ILE A 56 -13.39 10.71 0.99
C ILE A 56 -12.44 9.74 1.69
N LEU A 57 -11.29 10.24 2.10
CA LEU A 57 -10.32 9.49 2.88
C LEU A 57 -10.17 10.15 4.25
N PRO A 58 -9.87 9.43 5.32
CA PRO A 58 -9.56 7.99 5.39
C PRO A 58 -10.80 7.10 5.28
N LEU A 59 -10.58 5.86 4.88
CA LEU A 59 -11.65 4.90 4.58
C LEU A 59 -11.17 3.49 4.89
N HIS A 60 -12.09 2.61 5.32
CA HIS A 60 -11.80 1.20 5.55
C HIS A 60 -12.75 0.36 4.70
N HIS A 61 -12.21 -0.43 3.78
CA HIS A 61 -13.02 -1.22 2.86
C HIS A 61 -12.32 -2.54 2.51
N ASP A 62 -13.07 -3.64 2.54
CA ASP A 62 -12.56 -5.00 2.28
C ASP A 62 -11.34 -5.35 3.14
N GLY A 63 -11.29 -4.81 4.36
CA GLY A 63 -10.19 -5.04 5.27
C GLY A 63 -8.97 -4.15 5.04
N VAL A 64 -8.99 -3.31 4.03
CA VAL A 64 -7.89 -2.40 3.71
C VAL A 64 -8.19 -1.02 4.27
N TYR A 65 -7.20 -0.41 4.93
CA TYR A 65 -7.29 0.96 5.43
C TYR A 65 -6.73 1.90 4.37
N LEU A 66 -7.58 2.75 3.81
CA LEU A 66 -7.21 3.69 2.74
C LEU A 66 -6.95 5.06 3.32
N ARG A 67 -5.82 5.66 2.96
CA ARG A 67 -5.37 6.96 3.45
C ARG A 67 -4.90 7.82 2.30
N HIS A 68 -4.84 9.13 2.53
CA HIS A 68 -4.35 10.07 1.54
C HIS A 68 -2.87 10.38 1.74
N TRP A 69 -2.14 10.58 0.65
CA TRP A 69 -0.77 11.05 0.67
C TRP A 69 -0.45 11.87 -0.55
N GLN A 70 0.67 12.56 -0.48
CA GLN A 70 1.23 13.29 -1.62
C GLN A 70 2.69 12.89 -1.72
N GLU A 71 3.07 12.31 -2.84
CA GLU A 71 4.41 11.79 -3.05
C GLU A 71 5.48 12.82 -2.69
N GLY A 72 6.45 12.42 -1.88
CA GLY A 72 7.55 13.27 -1.46
C GLY A 72 7.19 14.39 -0.51
N GLN A 73 5.91 14.57 -0.16
CA GLN A 73 5.45 15.69 0.67
C GLN A 73 4.90 15.25 2.01
N TYR A 74 3.83 14.50 2.03
CA TYR A 74 3.22 14.06 3.29
C TYR A 74 2.41 12.77 3.11
N ALA A 75 2.14 12.11 4.22
CA ALA A 75 1.16 11.03 4.28
C ALA A 75 0.30 11.19 5.54
N ASP A 76 -0.99 10.86 5.43
CA ASP A 76 -1.86 10.86 6.60
C ASP A 76 -1.51 9.67 7.48
N LEU A 77 -0.82 9.93 8.59
CA LEU A 77 -0.36 8.93 9.54
C LEU A 77 -1.19 8.90 10.82
N SER A 78 -2.35 9.57 10.83
CA SER A 78 -3.21 9.67 12.00
C SER A 78 -3.65 8.30 12.49
N HIS A 79 -3.28 7.93 13.72
CA HIS A 79 -3.66 6.67 14.34
C HIS A 79 -3.22 5.42 13.55
N VAL A 80 -2.13 5.53 12.81
CA VAL A 80 -1.58 4.41 12.03
C VAL A 80 -0.42 3.79 12.81
N PRO A 81 -0.45 2.47 13.09
CA PRO A 81 0.66 1.82 13.79
C PRO A 81 1.89 1.70 12.88
N PRO A 82 3.09 1.61 13.47
CA PRO A 82 4.31 1.43 12.67
C PRO A 82 4.26 0.17 11.84
N PRO A 83 4.87 0.16 10.64
CA PRO A 83 4.83 -1.01 9.78
C PRO A 83 5.89 -2.04 10.11
N ASP A 84 5.63 -3.29 9.76
CA ASP A 84 6.65 -4.33 9.67
C ASP A 84 7.25 -4.35 8.26
N LEU A 85 6.44 -3.97 7.27
CA LEU A 85 6.82 -3.94 5.87
C LEU A 85 6.22 -2.71 5.20
N ALA A 86 7.03 -2.02 4.39
CA ALA A 86 6.56 -0.92 3.54
C ALA A 86 6.83 -1.25 2.08
N ILE A 87 5.83 -1.08 1.23
CA ILE A 87 5.93 -1.33 -0.20
C ILE A 87 5.69 -0.03 -0.96
N GLU A 88 6.66 0.34 -1.80
CA GLU A 88 6.52 1.45 -2.75
C GLU A 88 6.05 0.89 -4.08
N ALA A 89 4.81 1.16 -4.44
CA ALA A 89 4.29 0.73 -5.73
C ALA A 89 4.80 1.66 -6.82
N PHE A 90 5.53 1.12 -7.78
CA PHE A 90 6.02 1.84 -8.96
C PHE A 90 6.98 2.99 -8.63
N ALA A 91 7.91 2.72 -7.72
CA ALA A 91 9.04 3.60 -7.40
C ALA A 91 8.64 5.02 -6.99
N CYS A 92 7.59 5.17 -6.21
CA CYS A 92 7.20 6.48 -5.70
C CYS A 92 8.15 6.95 -4.58
N ARG A 93 8.17 8.28 -4.35
CA ARG A 93 9.03 8.88 -3.33
C ARG A 93 8.29 9.00 -2.01
N LEU A 94 8.81 8.36 -0.97
CA LEU A 94 8.22 8.42 0.36
C LEU A 94 8.54 9.76 1.04
N PRO A 95 7.57 10.37 1.72
CA PRO A 95 7.86 11.55 2.55
C PRO A 95 8.87 11.24 3.65
N GLU A 96 9.61 12.26 4.09
CA GLU A 96 10.62 12.08 5.15
C GLU A 96 10.02 11.51 6.43
N SER A 97 8.80 11.93 6.80
CA SER A 97 8.11 11.41 7.98
C SER A 97 7.88 9.90 7.89
N VAL A 98 7.56 9.40 6.70
CA VAL A 98 7.37 7.98 6.46
C VAL A 98 8.71 7.24 6.52
N GLN A 99 9.73 7.77 5.87
CA GLN A 99 11.06 7.17 5.87
C GLN A 99 11.61 7.03 7.28
N LYS A 100 11.41 8.04 8.11
CA LYS A 100 11.87 8.00 9.50
C LYS A 100 11.20 6.88 10.28
N ILE A 101 9.90 6.72 10.13
CA ILE A 101 9.17 5.64 10.82
C ILE A 101 9.65 4.27 10.37
N ILE A 102 9.88 4.09 9.08
CA ILE A 102 10.40 2.83 8.53
C ILE A 102 11.76 2.50 9.14
N ILE A 103 12.66 3.49 9.18
CA ILE A 103 14.00 3.31 9.72
C ILE A 103 13.94 3.03 11.23
N ASP A 104 13.19 3.83 11.97
CA ASP A 104 13.11 3.71 13.44
C ASP A 104 12.53 2.37 13.89
N ASN A 105 11.73 1.73 13.05
CA ASN A 105 11.08 0.46 13.37
C ASN A 105 11.72 -0.73 12.66
N ASN A 106 12.84 -0.53 11.97
CA ASN A 106 13.52 -1.57 11.19
C ASN A 106 12.60 -2.29 10.23
N ALA A 107 11.64 -1.58 9.64
CA ALA A 107 10.71 -2.17 8.70
C ALA A 107 11.41 -2.52 7.39
N VAL A 108 11.00 -3.62 6.79
CA VAL A 108 11.49 -3.99 5.45
C VAL A 108 10.83 -3.05 4.44
N CYS A 109 11.62 -2.52 3.50
CA CYS A 109 11.10 -1.64 2.45
C CYS A 109 11.34 -2.27 1.09
N LEU A 110 10.29 -2.43 0.30
CA LEU A 110 10.34 -3.06 -1.01
C LEU A 110 9.75 -2.15 -2.08
N ASN A 111 10.29 -2.27 -3.28
CA ASN A 111 9.76 -1.59 -4.46
C ASN A 111 8.99 -2.60 -5.32
N TRP A 112 7.70 -2.35 -5.53
CA TRP A 112 6.82 -3.16 -6.36
C TRP A 112 6.64 -2.46 -7.69
N GLU A 113 7.30 -2.95 -8.75
CA GLU A 113 7.31 -2.21 -10.01
C GLU A 113 6.19 -2.60 -10.98
N TYR A 114 6.13 -3.85 -11.41
CA TYR A 114 5.18 -4.23 -12.46
C TYR A 114 4.79 -5.69 -12.37
N LEU A 115 3.55 -6.02 -12.77
CA LEU A 115 3.07 -7.41 -12.77
C LEU A 115 3.51 -8.15 -14.02
N SER A 116 4.69 -8.74 -13.95
CA SER A 116 5.20 -9.69 -14.92
C SER A 116 5.32 -11.05 -14.25
N ALA A 117 5.80 -12.04 -15.00
CA ALA A 117 6.10 -13.34 -14.40
C ALA A 117 7.17 -13.23 -13.31
N GLU A 118 8.12 -12.30 -13.47
CA GLU A 118 9.16 -12.04 -12.48
C GLU A 118 8.57 -11.44 -11.21
N ASP A 119 7.59 -10.56 -11.33
CA ASP A 119 6.92 -9.95 -10.19
C ASP A 119 6.14 -10.99 -9.38
N TRP A 120 5.56 -11.98 -10.05
CA TRP A 120 4.94 -13.10 -9.37
C TRP A 120 5.94 -13.88 -8.53
N ALA A 121 7.14 -14.11 -9.04
CA ALA A 121 8.20 -14.78 -8.31
C ALA A 121 8.63 -13.95 -7.09
N LEU A 122 8.79 -12.64 -7.26
CA LEU A 122 9.11 -11.74 -6.16
C LEU A 122 8.03 -11.75 -5.09
N ARG A 123 6.77 -11.68 -5.49
CA ARG A 123 5.63 -11.73 -4.58
C ARG A 123 5.60 -13.02 -3.77
N THR A 124 5.83 -14.15 -4.42
CA THR A 124 5.89 -15.45 -3.75
C THR A 124 7.03 -15.51 -2.75
N HIS A 125 8.20 -15.01 -3.12
CA HIS A 125 9.38 -14.95 -2.28
C HIS A 125 9.14 -14.06 -1.06
N LEU A 126 8.53 -12.92 -1.25
CA LEU A 126 8.18 -12.00 -0.17
C LEU A 126 7.27 -12.67 0.86
N MET A 127 6.23 -13.34 0.39
CA MET A 127 5.31 -14.04 1.28
C MET A 127 6.01 -15.13 2.09
N LYS A 128 6.93 -15.84 1.49
CA LYS A 128 7.71 -16.87 2.19
C LYS A 128 8.64 -16.30 3.24
N SER A 129 9.30 -15.19 2.94
CA SER A 129 10.26 -14.61 3.87
C SER A 129 9.60 -13.97 5.09
N LEU A 130 8.32 -13.65 5.02
CA LEU A 130 7.57 -13.02 6.12
C LEU A 130 6.76 -14.04 6.93
N GLN A 131 6.71 -15.27 6.50
CA GLN A 131 6.09 -16.37 7.22
C GLN A 131 7.11 -17.08 8.09
#